data_4d01f3df537075b6372b72eb3c13e4c4
#
_entry.id   4d01f3df537075b6372b72eb3c13e4c4
#
_cell.length_a   1.000
_cell.length_b   1.000
_cell.length_c   1.000
_cell.angle_alpha   90.00
_cell.angle_beta   90.00
_cell.angle_gamma   90.00
#
_symmetry.space_group_name_H-M   'P 1'
#
loop_
_entity.id
_entity.type
_entity.pdbx_description
1 polymer ?
#
loop_
_entity_poly.entity_id
_entity_poly.type
_entity_poly.pdbx_seq_one_letter_code
_entity_poly.pdbx_strand_id
1 'polypeptide(L)'
;LGYGFSRSRNGAFNMHAASCLPAVTGAWKHLGGGALYSNSAMYPVDLNTIKGLDCIDEATREFDQSRIGPVLTNNKRDLQGKTPVKALLIQNTNPLAVCPESNLVRQGFERNDLFICVHEQFMTETAAMADLVLPATMFLEHDDIYLGGGHTHLQVSRKVIEPPGECRSNLWVINELGRRLGSQHAGFKMSEVELMKDSVVQGGVVDWQELWQKNFVDCAIPFDDAHYLNGFGHNDGKFHFRHGWDELLLGKVNTSSFPDHVAITDPTTAKQRWRLVTAPARHFLNTSFTEAPFSLRLEKQPDLMIHPKD
;
A
#
# COMPACT_ATOMS: atom_id res chain seq x y z
N LEU A 1 2.69 4.71 -16.44
CA LEU A 1 3.79 4.80 -15.48
C LEU A 1 3.65 3.72 -14.43
N GLY A 2 4.76 3.11 -14.04
CA GLY A 2 4.78 2.08 -13.01
C GLY A 2 5.44 2.55 -11.71
N TYR A 3 5.44 1.69 -10.69
CA TYR A 3 6.02 2.00 -9.37
C TYR A 3 7.54 2.20 -9.36
N GLY A 4 8.25 1.93 -10.46
CA GLY A 4 9.69 2.20 -10.56
C GLY A 4 10.06 3.64 -10.26
N PHE A 5 9.23 4.60 -10.64
CA PHE A 5 9.44 6.01 -10.31
C PHE A 5 9.31 6.28 -8.81
N SER A 6 8.24 5.81 -8.17
CA SER A 6 8.00 6.07 -6.76
C SER A 6 8.96 5.34 -5.81
N ARG A 7 9.71 4.36 -6.30
CA ARG A 7 10.70 3.59 -5.53
C ARG A 7 12.13 4.10 -5.64
N SER A 8 12.34 5.27 -6.22
CA SER A 8 13.65 5.94 -6.29
C SER A 8 13.61 7.29 -5.60
N ARG A 9 14.76 7.74 -5.08
CA ARG A 9 14.85 9.02 -4.34
C ARG A 9 14.45 10.23 -5.16
N ASN A 10 14.68 10.18 -6.47
CA ASN A 10 14.27 11.21 -7.43
C ASN A 10 12.96 10.88 -8.16
N GLY A 11 12.16 9.97 -7.62
CA GLY A 11 10.96 9.46 -8.27
C GLY A 11 9.89 10.51 -8.52
N ALA A 12 9.63 11.39 -7.56
CA ALA A 12 8.69 12.50 -7.73
C ALA A 12 9.10 13.43 -8.88
N PHE A 13 10.38 13.73 -8.98
CA PHE A 13 10.94 14.56 -10.07
C PHE A 13 10.76 13.87 -11.43
N ASN A 14 11.06 12.59 -11.54
CA ASN A 14 10.88 11.81 -12.75
C ASN A 14 9.40 11.72 -13.14
N MET A 15 8.52 11.54 -12.17
CA MET A 15 7.07 11.50 -12.40
C MET A 15 6.54 12.84 -12.89
N HIS A 16 6.99 13.94 -12.31
CA HIS A 16 6.65 15.28 -12.76
C HIS A 16 7.09 15.49 -14.20
N ALA A 17 8.33 15.15 -14.55
CA ALA A 17 8.85 15.24 -15.91
C ALA A 17 8.00 14.42 -16.90
N ALA A 18 7.60 13.20 -16.52
CA ALA A 18 6.73 12.37 -17.34
C ALA A 18 5.32 12.97 -17.49
N SER A 19 4.75 13.58 -16.42
CA SER A 19 3.44 14.23 -16.46
C SER A 19 3.43 15.52 -17.29
N CYS A 20 4.57 16.17 -17.50
CA CYS A 20 4.69 17.31 -18.40
C CYS A 20 4.45 16.94 -19.87
N LEU A 21 4.73 15.71 -20.28
CA LEU A 21 4.60 15.28 -21.69
C LEU A 21 3.18 15.44 -22.24
N PRO A 22 2.13 14.89 -21.59
CA PRO A 22 0.76 15.05 -22.07
C PRO A 22 0.28 16.50 -22.02
N ALA A 23 0.81 17.34 -21.12
CA ALA A 23 0.50 18.75 -21.07
C ALA A 23 1.11 19.51 -22.28
N VAL A 24 2.38 19.27 -22.62
CA VAL A 24 3.06 19.90 -23.76
C VAL A 24 2.47 19.45 -25.09
N THR A 25 2.14 18.17 -25.22
CA THR A 25 1.61 17.61 -26.48
C THR A 25 0.11 17.84 -26.67
N GLY A 26 -0.58 18.31 -25.62
CA GLY A 26 -2.04 18.44 -25.64
C GLY A 26 -2.77 17.07 -25.64
N ALA A 27 -2.09 15.99 -25.22
CA ALA A 27 -2.64 14.63 -25.26
C ALA A 27 -3.89 14.48 -24.37
N TRP A 28 -4.05 15.29 -23.33
CA TRP A 28 -5.24 15.32 -22.48
C TRP A 28 -6.55 15.61 -23.24
N LYS A 29 -6.48 16.26 -24.41
CA LYS A 29 -7.66 16.58 -25.23
C LYS A 29 -8.25 15.38 -25.98
N HIS A 30 -7.60 14.23 -25.95
CA HIS A 30 -7.95 13.08 -26.77
C HIS A 30 -8.31 11.88 -25.92
N LEU A 31 -9.35 11.16 -26.32
CA LEU A 31 -9.72 9.88 -25.73
C LEU A 31 -8.53 8.89 -25.81
N GLY A 32 -8.17 8.30 -24.68
CA GLY A 32 -6.98 7.44 -24.57
C GLY A 32 -5.65 8.17 -24.48
N GLY A 33 -5.64 9.50 -24.56
CA GLY A 33 -4.46 10.33 -24.29
C GLY A 33 -4.29 10.68 -22.82
N GLY A 34 -3.25 11.47 -22.51
CA GLY A 34 -2.97 11.88 -21.13
C GLY A 34 -1.98 10.97 -20.42
N ALA A 35 -2.07 10.91 -19.11
CA ALA A 35 -1.27 10.04 -18.26
C ALA A 35 -2.11 9.52 -17.08
N LEU A 36 -1.98 8.23 -16.76
CA LEU A 36 -2.60 7.62 -15.59
C LEU A 36 -1.49 7.07 -14.69
N TYR A 37 -1.54 7.43 -13.41
CA TYR A 37 -0.68 6.85 -12.38
C TYR A 37 -1.48 5.97 -11.41
N SER A 38 -2.58 6.49 -10.89
CA SER A 38 -3.46 5.79 -9.97
C SER A 38 -4.89 6.28 -10.15
N ASN A 39 -5.85 5.38 -10.05
CA ASN A 39 -7.27 5.69 -10.05
C ASN A 39 -7.91 5.63 -8.65
N SER A 40 -7.10 5.48 -7.60
CA SER A 40 -7.64 5.32 -6.23
C SER A 40 -8.48 6.50 -5.75
N ALA A 41 -8.17 7.72 -6.20
CA ALA A 41 -8.89 8.93 -5.81
C ALA A 41 -10.28 9.07 -6.45
N MET A 42 -10.63 8.23 -7.45
CA MET A 42 -11.97 8.28 -8.06
C MET A 42 -13.03 7.57 -7.23
N TYR A 43 -12.62 6.68 -6.32
CA TYR A 43 -13.56 5.91 -5.52
C TYR A 43 -14.03 6.75 -4.32
N PRO A 44 -15.32 7.12 -4.28
CA PRO A 44 -15.86 7.98 -3.23
C PRO A 44 -16.21 7.16 -1.98
N VAL A 45 -15.19 6.65 -1.30
CA VAL A 45 -15.32 5.93 -0.03
C VAL A 45 -14.60 6.70 1.06
N ASP A 46 -15.26 6.88 2.19
CA ASP A 46 -14.66 7.45 3.40
C ASP A 46 -14.01 6.33 4.23
N LEU A 47 -12.77 6.54 4.64
CA LEU A 47 -12.01 5.57 5.43
C LEU A 47 -11.77 6.05 6.88
N ASN A 48 -12.41 7.13 7.31
CA ASN A 48 -12.17 7.71 8.64
C ASN A 48 -12.48 6.71 9.75
N THR A 49 -13.64 6.05 9.70
CA THR A 49 -14.04 5.04 10.68
C THR A 49 -13.10 3.83 10.68
N ILE A 50 -12.72 3.34 9.47
CA ILE A 50 -11.82 2.18 9.32
C ILE A 50 -10.42 2.48 9.88
N LYS A 51 -9.92 3.70 9.63
CA LYS A 51 -8.59 4.13 10.08
C LYS A 51 -8.58 4.70 11.49
N GLY A 52 -9.75 4.97 12.07
CA GLY A 52 -9.89 5.64 13.37
C GLY A 52 -9.28 7.03 13.39
N LEU A 53 -9.38 7.79 12.28
CA LEU A 53 -8.72 9.09 12.15
C LEU A 53 -9.26 10.14 13.13
N ASP A 54 -10.48 9.98 13.58
CA ASP A 54 -11.14 10.81 14.59
C ASP A 54 -10.66 10.53 16.04
N CYS A 55 -9.93 9.43 16.23
CA CYS A 55 -9.43 8.97 17.53
C CYS A 55 -7.90 8.85 17.59
N ILE A 56 -7.18 9.35 16.60
CA ILE A 56 -5.71 9.31 16.60
C ILE A 56 -5.18 10.19 17.72
N ASP A 57 -4.42 9.59 18.63
CA ASP A 57 -3.63 10.33 19.61
C ASP A 57 -2.33 10.80 18.94
N GLU A 58 -2.08 12.12 18.92
CA GLU A 58 -0.86 12.73 18.39
C GLU A 58 0.42 12.20 19.04
N ALA A 59 0.33 11.64 20.24
CA ALA A 59 1.44 10.98 20.93
C ALA A 59 1.74 9.58 20.36
N THR A 60 0.86 9.01 19.53
CA THR A 60 1.08 7.70 18.89
C THR A 60 2.25 7.81 17.93
N ARG A 61 3.23 6.91 18.11
CA ARG A 61 4.40 6.86 17.23
C ARG A 61 4.07 6.16 15.94
N GLU A 62 4.43 6.80 14.84
CA GLU A 62 4.47 6.16 13.53
C GLU A 62 5.90 5.72 13.20
N PHE A 63 6.04 4.52 12.68
CA PHE A 63 7.32 3.99 12.23
C PHE A 63 7.32 3.80 10.71
N ASP A 64 8.43 4.12 10.08
CA ASP A 64 8.67 3.80 8.68
C ASP A 64 8.73 2.26 8.53
N GLN A 65 7.77 1.70 7.80
CA GLN A 65 7.68 0.27 7.54
C GLN A 65 8.94 -0.30 6.89
N SER A 66 9.62 0.47 6.05
CA SER A 66 10.88 0.06 5.44
C SER A 66 12.03 -0.05 6.44
N ARG A 67 11.85 0.51 7.64
CA ARG A 67 12.83 0.51 8.73
C ARG A 67 12.46 -0.44 9.88
N ILE A 68 11.57 -1.40 9.64
CA ILE A 68 11.12 -2.30 10.71
C ILE A 68 12.27 -3.09 11.35
N GLY A 69 13.26 -3.53 10.56
CA GLY A 69 14.45 -4.20 11.09
C GLY A 69 15.20 -3.35 12.13
N PRO A 70 15.66 -2.13 11.80
CA PRO A 70 16.22 -1.19 12.78
C PRO A 70 15.31 -0.88 13.97
N VAL A 71 14.01 -0.69 13.76
CA VAL A 71 13.04 -0.47 14.86
C VAL A 71 13.05 -1.66 15.84
N LEU A 72 12.96 -2.86 15.33
CA LEU A 72 12.91 -4.06 16.16
C LEU A 72 14.26 -4.41 16.80
N THR A 73 15.36 -4.01 16.21
CA THR A 73 16.71 -4.15 16.82
C THR A 73 17.12 -2.97 17.70
N ASN A 74 16.15 -2.15 18.10
CA ASN A 74 16.31 -1.05 19.06
C ASN A 74 17.25 0.08 18.61
N ASN A 75 17.26 0.40 17.31
CA ASN A 75 17.97 1.59 16.83
C ASN A 75 17.33 2.86 17.42
N LYS A 76 18.12 3.66 18.14
CA LYS A 76 17.63 4.85 18.86
C LYS A 76 16.95 5.88 17.96
N ARG A 77 17.48 6.08 16.75
CA ARG A 77 16.92 7.01 15.77
C ARG A 77 15.56 6.53 15.28
N ASP A 78 15.48 5.27 14.88
CA ASP A 78 14.25 4.68 14.33
C ASP A 78 13.17 4.52 15.42
N LEU A 79 13.56 4.33 16.69
CA LEU A 79 12.67 4.36 17.85
C LEU A 79 12.31 5.79 18.32
N GLN A 80 12.79 6.83 17.64
CA GLN A 80 12.57 8.23 18.02
C GLN A 80 13.01 8.54 19.48
N GLY A 81 14.06 7.86 19.94
CA GLY A 81 14.60 8.00 21.30
C GLY A 81 13.72 7.47 22.44
N LYS A 82 12.63 6.74 22.09
CA LYS A 82 11.64 6.22 23.06
C LYS A 82 11.82 4.72 23.30
N THR A 83 10.91 4.14 24.06
CA THR A 83 10.91 2.73 24.47
C THR A 83 10.84 1.75 23.29
N PRO A 84 11.49 0.58 23.39
CA PRO A 84 11.38 -0.50 22.42
C PRO A 84 9.94 -0.99 22.20
N VAL A 85 9.69 -1.51 21.01
CA VAL A 85 8.44 -2.24 20.71
C VAL A 85 8.47 -3.55 21.50
N LYS A 86 7.34 -3.87 22.15
CA LYS A 86 7.18 -5.06 23.00
C LYS A 86 6.12 -6.03 22.49
N ALA A 87 5.24 -5.58 21.60
CA ALA A 87 4.26 -6.44 20.96
C ALA A 87 4.05 -5.99 19.50
N LEU A 88 3.82 -6.94 18.62
CA LEU A 88 3.46 -6.76 17.23
C LEU A 88 2.19 -7.54 16.93
N LEU A 89 1.24 -6.91 16.28
CA LEU A 89 0.18 -7.57 15.51
C LEU A 89 0.48 -7.34 14.03
N ILE A 90 0.61 -8.41 13.28
CA ILE A 90 0.90 -8.37 11.85
C ILE A 90 -0.30 -8.94 11.10
N GLN A 91 -0.82 -8.14 10.15
CA GLN A 91 -1.92 -8.55 9.26
C GLN A 91 -1.57 -8.13 7.83
N ASN A 92 -1.93 -8.94 6.84
CA ASN A 92 -1.83 -8.62 5.40
C ASN A 92 -0.41 -8.30 4.91
N THR A 93 0.64 -8.74 5.61
CA THR A 93 2.02 -8.48 5.20
C THR A 93 2.97 -9.56 5.71
N ASN A 94 4.06 -9.76 4.95
CA ASN A 94 5.10 -10.73 5.26
C ASN A 94 6.48 -10.02 5.41
N PRO A 95 6.72 -9.31 6.52
CA PRO A 95 7.89 -8.45 6.69
C PRO A 95 9.24 -9.17 6.57
N LEU A 96 9.34 -10.42 6.97
CA LEU A 96 10.59 -11.20 6.81
C LEU A 96 10.99 -11.41 5.34
N ALA A 97 10.00 -11.47 4.44
CA ALA A 97 10.25 -11.65 3.01
C ALA A 97 10.34 -10.33 2.25
N VAL A 98 9.58 -9.28 2.63
CA VAL A 98 9.43 -8.08 1.81
C VAL A 98 10.15 -6.84 2.35
N CYS A 99 10.48 -6.79 3.64
CA CYS A 99 11.12 -5.60 4.20
C CYS A 99 12.62 -5.55 3.89
N PRO A 100 13.19 -4.34 3.68
CA PRO A 100 14.63 -4.17 3.52
C PRO A 100 15.41 -4.65 4.75
N GLU A 101 16.67 -4.97 4.56
CA GLU A 101 17.56 -5.42 5.64
C GLU A 101 17.01 -6.65 6.38
N SER A 102 16.55 -7.66 5.63
CA SER A 102 15.86 -8.85 6.14
C SER A 102 16.58 -9.54 7.31
N ASN A 103 17.92 -9.50 7.35
CA ASN A 103 18.69 -10.02 8.49
C ASN A 103 18.41 -9.24 9.80
N LEU A 104 18.25 -7.91 9.74
CA LEU A 104 17.86 -7.12 10.91
C LEU A 104 16.42 -7.38 11.32
N VAL A 105 15.52 -7.58 10.33
CA VAL A 105 14.13 -7.99 10.61
C VAL A 105 14.13 -9.31 11.38
N ARG A 106 14.87 -10.31 10.90
CA ARG A 106 15.00 -11.62 11.57
C ARG A 106 15.55 -11.48 12.98
N GLN A 107 16.65 -10.74 13.18
CA GLN A 107 17.21 -10.48 14.51
C GLN A 107 16.19 -9.81 15.44
N GLY A 108 15.38 -8.91 14.92
CA GLY A 108 14.30 -8.28 15.66
C GLY A 108 13.23 -9.28 16.11
N PHE A 109 12.87 -10.22 15.24
CA PHE A 109 11.89 -11.28 15.51
C PHE A 109 12.42 -12.34 16.50
N GLU A 110 13.73 -12.53 16.58
CA GLU A 110 14.38 -13.45 17.53
C GLU A 110 14.48 -12.90 18.95
N ARG A 111 13.99 -11.69 19.20
CA ARG A 111 14.03 -11.09 20.54
C ARG A 111 13.07 -11.79 21.51
N ASN A 112 13.61 -12.23 22.66
CA ASN A 112 12.83 -12.88 23.72
C ASN A 112 11.87 -11.92 24.46
N ASP A 113 12.02 -10.60 24.29
CA ASP A 113 11.22 -9.57 24.97
C ASP A 113 10.18 -8.92 24.03
N LEU A 114 9.97 -9.47 22.85
CA LEU A 114 8.99 -9.06 21.85
C LEU A 114 7.95 -10.17 21.65
N PHE A 115 6.68 -9.87 21.92
CA PHE A 115 5.58 -10.76 21.59
C PHE A 115 5.09 -10.49 20.16
N ILE A 116 4.98 -11.53 19.34
CA ILE A 116 4.58 -11.44 17.92
C ILE A 116 3.33 -12.28 17.69
N CYS A 117 2.26 -11.61 17.29
CA CYS A 117 1.03 -12.22 16.81
C CYS A 117 0.89 -11.97 15.31
N VAL A 118 0.70 -13.03 14.53
CA VAL A 118 0.49 -12.94 13.08
C VAL A 118 -0.90 -13.47 12.73
N HIS A 119 -1.69 -12.68 12.04
CA HIS A 119 -2.99 -13.07 11.51
C HIS A 119 -2.84 -13.26 10.00
N GLU A 120 -2.81 -14.51 9.53
CA GLU A 120 -2.37 -14.86 8.19
C GLU A 120 -3.15 -16.06 7.63
N GLN A 121 -3.25 -16.12 6.32
CA GLN A 121 -3.90 -17.22 5.58
C GLN A 121 -2.96 -18.42 5.39
N PHE A 122 -1.66 -18.18 5.34
CA PHE A 122 -0.62 -19.18 5.08
C PHE A 122 0.45 -19.14 6.18
N MET A 123 1.13 -20.27 6.36
CA MET A 123 2.29 -20.33 7.23
C MET A 123 3.52 -19.76 6.51
N THR A 124 3.54 -18.43 6.41
CA THR A 124 4.66 -17.67 5.81
C THR A 124 5.89 -17.69 6.70
N GLU A 125 7.03 -17.20 6.19
CA GLU A 125 8.26 -17.03 6.98
C GLU A 125 8.03 -16.19 8.23
N THR A 126 7.19 -15.16 8.11
CA THR A 126 6.80 -14.30 9.24
C THR A 126 5.92 -15.05 10.25
N ALA A 127 4.93 -15.78 9.77
CA ALA A 127 4.06 -16.58 10.62
C ALA A 127 4.83 -17.68 11.37
N ALA A 128 5.82 -18.31 10.71
CA ALA A 128 6.65 -19.35 11.30
C ALA A 128 7.56 -18.87 12.46
N MET A 129 7.81 -17.55 12.56
CA MET A 129 8.57 -16.94 13.66
C MET A 129 7.69 -16.25 14.71
N ALA A 130 6.37 -16.34 14.60
CA ALA A 130 5.46 -15.73 15.54
C ALA A 130 5.28 -16.57 16.82
N ASP A 131 5.02 -15.90 17.96
CA ASP A 131 4.60 -16.55 19.19
C ASP A 131 3.16 -17.07 19.11
N LEU A 132 2.32 -16.39 18.30
CA LEU A 132 0.92 -16.75 18.09
C LEU A 132 0.53 -16.52 16.63
N VAL A 133 -0.06 -17.53 16.02
CA VAL A 133 -0.64 -17.44 14.68
C VAL A 133 -2.16 -17.58 14.78
N LEU A 134 -2.88 -16.59 14.25
CA LEU A 134 -4.32 -16.59 14.11
C LEU A 134 -4.68 -16.88 12.65
N PRO A 135 -5.54 -17.86 12.35
CA PRO A 135 -5.91 -18.13 10.97
C PRO A 135 -6.87 -17.08 10.42
N ALA A 136 -6.54 -16.54 9.24
CA ALA A 136 -7.30 -15.51 8.56
C ALA A 136 -8.21 -16.09 7.48
N THR A 137 -9.34 -15.40 7.23
CA THR A 137 -10.26 -15.76 6.15
C THR A 137 -9.71 -15.36 4.78
N MET A 138 -10.12 -16.10 3.75
CA MET A 138 -9.94 -15.77 2.34
C MET A 138 -11.11 -14.90 1.85
N PHE A 139 -10.94 -14.29 0.68
CA PHE A 139 -11.89 -13.30 0.12
C PHE A 139 -13.32 -13.84 -0.16
N LEU A 140 -13.52 -15.15 -0.26
CA LEU A 140 -14.87 -15.76 -0.40
C LEU A 140 -15.54 -16.07 0.95
N GLU A 141 -14.82 -15.89 2.06
CA GLU A 141 -15.23 -16.33 3.41
C GLU A 141 -15.73 -15.17 4.29
N HIS A 142 -15.74 -13.95 3.78
CA HIS A 142 -16.25 -12.76 4.46
C HIS A 142 -16.83 -11.75 3.46
N ASP A 143 -17.62 -10.81 3.96
CA ASP A 143 -18.08 -9.67 3.18
C ASP A 143 -17.00 -8.61 3.09
N ASP A 144 -16.81 -7.98 1.91
CA ASP A 144 -15.82 -6.94 1.72
C ASP A 144 -16.17 -5.98 0.58
N ILE A 145 -15.44 -4.86 0.49
CA ILE A 145 -15.53 -3.86 -0.57
C ILE A 145 -14.22 -3.79 -1.33
N TYR A 146 -14.29 -3.77 -2.66
CA TYR A 146 -13.12 -3.80 -3.52
C TYR A 146 -13.00 -2.58 -4.42
N LEU A 147 -11.79 -2.06 -4.49
CA LEU A 147 -11.34 -0.98 -5.35
C LEU A 147 -10.28 -1.55 -6.30
N GLY A 148 -10.46 -1.41 -7.59
CA GLY A 148 -9.54 -1.98 -8.57
C GLY A 148 -8.60 -0.96 -9.22
N GLY A 149 -7.36 -1.33 -9.46
CA GLY A 149 -6.39 -0.52 -10.20
C GLY A 149 -6.57 -0.52 -11.73
N GLY A 150 -7.37 -1.44 -12.27
CA GLY A 150 -7.55 -1.64 -13.71
C GLY A 150 -8.96 -1.36 -14.24
N HIS A 151 -9.86 -0.85 -13.38
CA HIS A 151 -11.23 -0.51 -13.74
C HIS A 151 -11.75 0.63 -12.84
N THR A 152 -13.00 1.06 -13.07
CA THR A 152 -13.65 2.17 -12.35
C THR A 152 -14.77 1.71 -11.41
N HIS A 153 -14.97 0.42 -11.28
CA HIS A 153 -16.08 -0.13 -10.50
C HIS A 153 -15.72 -0.25 -9.02
N LEU A 154 -16.53 0.37 -8.17
CA LEU A 154 -16.63 0.04 -6.75
C LEU A 154 -17.46 -1.24 -6.62
N GLN A 155 -16.94 -2.25 -5.94
CA GLN A 155 -17.55 -3.59 -5.89
C GLN A 155 -17.79 -4.03 -4.45
N VAL A 156 -18.88 -4.75 -4.21
CA VAL A 156 -19.13 -5.48 -2.98
C VAL A 156 -18.97 -6.98 -3.26
N SER A 157 -18.13 -7.64 -2.48
CA SER A 157 -18.03 -9.10 -2.44
C SER A 157 -18.76 -9.63 -1.22
N ARG A 158 -19.77 -10.46 -1.45
CA ARG A 158 -20.48 -11.13 -0.36
C ARG A 158 -19.83 -12.45 -0.04
N LYS A 159 -19.86 -12.82 1.22
CA LYS A 159 -19.44 -14.15 1.65
C LYS A 159 -20.16 -15.23 0.86
N VAL A 160 -19.41 -16.17 0.31
CA VAL A 160 -19.90 -17.27 -0.53
C VAL A 160 -19.83 -18.62 0.21
N ILE A 161 -18.80 -18.80 1.03
CA ILE A 161 -18.55 -20.02 1.79
C ILE A 161 -18.27 -19.71 3.26
N GLU A 162 -18.54 -20.68 4.13
CA GLU A 162 -18.19 -20.53 5.54
C GLU A 162 -16.68 -20.65 5.74
N PRO A 163 -16.08 -19.80 6.61
CA PRO A 163 -14.67 -19.92 6.96
C PRO A 163 -14.36 -21.31 7.56
N PRO A 164 -13.27 -21.95 7.13
CA PRO A 164 -12.89 -23.25 7.71
C PRO A 164 -12.34 -23.08 9.13
N GLY A 165 -12.69 -24.02 10.02
CA GLY A 165 -12.12 -24.10 11.37
C GLY A 165 -12.25 -22.81 12.18
N GLU A 166 -11.13 -22.29 12.66
CA GLU A 166 -11.07 -21.08 13.48
C GLU A 166 -10.72 -19.81 12.68
N CYS A 167 -10.76 -19.83 11.35
CA CYS A 167 -10.50 -18.66 10.53
C CYS A 167 -11.46 -17.52 10.86
N ARG A 168 -10.92 -16.31 10.99
CA ARG A 168 -11.67 -15.08 11.28
C ARG A 168 -11.22 -13.96 10.36
N SER A 169 -12.14 -13.02 10.08
CA SER A 169 -11.79 -11.84 9.28
C SER A 169 -10.92 -10.85 10.06
N ASN A 170 -10.25 -9.97 9.34
CA ASN A 170 -9.46 -8.90 9.93
C ASN A 170 -10.31 -8.03 10.86
N LEU A 171 -11.51 -7.66 10.43
CA LEU A 171 -12.42 -6.86 11.22
C LEU A 171 -12.80 -7.57 12.53
N TRP A 172 -13.09 -8.87 12.47
CA TRP A 172 -13.43 -9.64 13.67
C TRP A 172 -12.29 -9.61 14.70
N VAL A 173 -11.05 -9.84 14.26
CA VAL A 173 -9.85 -9.81 15.14
C VAL A 173 -9.66 -8.44 15.76
N ILE A 174 -9.75 -7.38 14.96
CA ILE A 174 -9.60 -6.00 15.43
C ILE A 174 -10.72 -5.61 16.39
N ASN A 175 -11.97 -5.97 16.10
CA ASN A 175 -13.12 -5.72 16.98
C ASN A 175 -12.94 -6.41 18.34
N GLU A 176 -12.49 -7.69 18.34
CA GLU A 176 -12.23 -8.43 19.57
C GLU A 176 -11.07 -7.84 20.39
N LEU A 177 -10.02 -7.37 19.75
CA LEU A 177 -8.93 -6.65 20.41
C LEU A 177 -9.43 -5.33 21.01
N GLY A 178 -10.12 -4.50 20.21
CA GLY A 178 -10.68 -3.23 20.68
C GLY A 178 -11.60 -3.43 21.88
N ARG A 179 -12.49 -4.40 21.84
CA ARG A 179 -13.38 -4.75 22.96
C ARG A 179 -12.61 -5.14 24.22
N ARG A 180 -11.57 -6.00 24.11
CA ARG A 180 -10.75 -6.44 25.26
C ARG A 180 -9.89 -5.32 25.83
N LEU A 181 -9.47 -4.37 24.99
CA LEU A 181 -8.73 -3.19 25.40
C LEU A 181 -9.64 -2.07 25.93
N GLY A 182 -10.96 -2.26 25.94
CA GLY A 182 -11.92 -1.31 26.46
C GLY A 182 -12.19 -0.11 25.55
N SER A 183 -11.89 -0.22 24.24
CA SER A 183 -12.17 0.85 23.30
C SER A 183 -13.68 1.13 23.20
N GLN A 184 -14.04 2.40 23.13
CA GLN A 184 -15.42 2.86 22.96
C GLN A 184 -15.73 3.34 21.55
N HIS A 185 -14.74 3.34 20.65
CA HIS A 185 -14.93 3.79 19.27
C HIS A 185 -15.99 2.95 18.55
N ALA A 186 -16.86 3.61 17.80
CA ALA A 186 -18.04 3.00 17.16
C ALA A 186 -17.64 1.89 16.16
N GLY A 187 -16.54 2.05 15.42
CA GLY A 187 -16.04 1.07 14.44
C GLY A 187 -15.84 -0.33 15.02
N PHE A 188 -15.44 -0.45 16.31
CA PHE A 188 -15.28 -1.77 16.96
C PHE A 188 -16.60 -2.48 17.29
N LYS A 189 -17.75 -1.85 17.03
CA LYS A 189 -19.07 -2.43 17.26
C LYS A 189 -19.80 -2.74 15.97
N MET A 190 -19.22 -2.38 14.82
CA MET A 190 -19.80 -2.58 13.50
C MET A 190 -19.50 -3.99 12.97
N SER A 191 -20.48 -4.58 12.28
CA SER A 191 -20.28 -5.72 11.39
C SER A 191 -19.58 -5.28 10.10
N GLU A 192 -19.14 -6.24 9.30
CA GLU A 192 -18.52 -5.98 7.99
C GLU A 192 -19.45 -5.17 7.08
N VAL A 193 -20.71 -5.55 7.00
CA VAL A 193 -21.73 -4.83 6.18
C VAL A 193 -21.99 -3.42 6.71
N GLU A 194 -22.06 -3.23 8.02
CA GLU A 194 -22.26 -1.89 8.60
C GLU A 194 -21.06 -0.98 8.34
N LEU A 195 -19.83 -1.50 8.45
CA LEU A 195 -18.63 -0.73 8.18
C LEU A 195 -18.49 -0.36 6.70
N MET A 196 -18.78 -1.31 5.78
CA MET A 196 -18.82 -1.02 4.34
C MET A 196 -19.86 0.04 4.01
N LYS A 197 -21.09 -0.10 4.59
CA LYS A 197 -22.15 0.89 4.42
C LYS A 197 -21.74 2.27 4.92
N ASP A 198 -21.13 2.35 6.10
CA ASP A 198 -20.64 3.61 6.66
C ASP A 198 -19.65 4.29 5.71
N SER A 199 -18.64 3.54 5.24
CA SER A 199 -17.63 4.07 4.31
C SER A 199 -18.21 4.60 3.00
N VAL A 200 -19.22 3.93 2.44
CA VAL A 200 -19.88 4.36 1.20
C VAL A 200 -20.78 5.57 1.43
N VAL A 201 -21.57 5.54 2.50
CA VAL A 201 -22.52 6.64 2.83
C VAL A 201 -21.76 7.91 3.18
N GLN A 202 -20.69 7.81 3.97
CA GLN A 202 -19.85 8.97 4.32
C GLN A 202 -19.09 9.52 3.10
N GLY A 203 -18.79 8.68 2.09
CA GLY A 203 -18.25 9.13 0.82
C GLY A 203 -19.20 10.01 0.00
N GLY A 204 -20.50 9.94 0.25
CA GLY A 204 -21.51 10.91 -0.17
C GLY A 204 -21.90 10.91 -1.66
N VAL A 205 -21.39 9.99 -2.47
CA VAL A 205 -21.60 9.96 -3.93
C VAL A 205 -22.38 8.73 -4.39
N VAL A 206 -22.02 7.56 -3.86
CA VAL A 206 -22.62 6.27 -4.27
C VAL A 206 -23.79 5.94 -3.38
N ASP A 207 -24.92 5.58 -3.98
CA ASP A 207 -26.07 5.03 -3.25
C ASP A 207 -25.77 3.59 -2.77
N TRP A 208 -25.82 3.40 -1.45
CA TRP A 208 -25.55 2.11 -0.83
C TRP A 208 -26.54 1.03 -1.28
N GLN A 209 -27.81 1.36 -1.45
CA GLN A 209 -28.84 0.38 -1.84
C GLN A 209 -28.59 -0.09 -3.27
N GLU A 210 -28.23 0.83 -4.17
CA GLU A 210 -27.86 0.49 -5.54
C GLU A 210 -26.63 -0.42 -5.57
N LEU A 211 -25.56 -0.02 -4.87
CA LEU A 211 -24.33 -0.82 -4.78
C LEU A 211 -24.60 -2.22 -4.21
N TRP A 212 -25.37 -2.29 -3.13
CA TRP A 212 -25.69 -3.55 -2.48
C TRP A 212 -26.55 -4.48 -3.35
N GLN A 213 -27.46 -3.94 -4.14
CA GLN A 213 -28.33 -4.73 -5.04
C GLN A 213 -27.59 -5.21 -6.27
N LYS A 214 -26.78 -4.35 -6.87
CA LYS A 214 -26.06 -4.64 -8.13
C LYS A 214 -24.70 -5.32 -7.92
N ASN A 215 -24.16 -5.31 -6.71
CA ASN A 215 -22.81 -5.70 -6.32
C ASN A 215 -21.69 -4.83 -6.90
N PHE A 216 -21.98 -3.86 -7.75
CA PHE A 216 -21.01 -2.87 -8.23
C PHE A 216 -21.71 -1.61 -8.70
N VAL A 217 -20.94 -0.51 -8.67
CA VAL A 217 -21.29 0.79 -9.27
C VAL A 217 -20.09 1.31 -10.01
N ASP A 218 -20.29 1.85 -11.20
CA ASP A 218 -19.22 2.51 -11.95
C ASP A 218 -18.97 3.92 -11.40
N CYS A 219 -17.78 4.15 -10.89
CA CYS A 219 -17.30 5.42 -10.34
C CYS A 219 -16.51 6.24 -11.37
N ALA A 220 -16.60 5.91 -12.65
CA ALA A 220 -15.92 6.68 -13.70
C ALA A 220 -16.31 8.15 -13.61
N ILE A 221 -15.33 9.03 -13.58
CA ILE A 221 -15.55 10.48 -13.65
C ILE A 221 -15.71 10.90 -15.11
N PRO A 222 -16.47 11.98 -15.40
CA PRO A 222 -16.68 12.47 -16.74
C PRO A 222 -15.36 12.72 -17.49
N PHE A 223 -15.35 12.53 -18.80
CA PHE A 223 -14.16 12.69 -19.62
C PHE A 223 -13.49 14.04 -19.44
N ASP A 224 -14.26 15.12 -19.44
CA ASP A 224 -13.74 16.48 -19.33
C ASP A 224 -13.02 16.71 -18.00
N ASP A 225 -13.53 16.15 -16.91
CA ASP A 225 -12.92 16.25 -15.58
C ASP A 225 -11.70 15.32 -15.46
N ALA A 226 -11.80 14.08 -15.94
CA ALA A 226 -10.71 13.11 -15.96
C ALA A 226 -9.52 13.58 -16.80
N HIS A 227 -9.79 14.40 -17.82
CA HIS A 227 -8.82 14.91 -18.77
C HIS A 227 -8.45 16.38 -18.56
N TYR A 228 -8.88 16.98 -17.45
CA TYR A 228 -8.57 18.36 -17.07
C TYR A 228 -8.97 19.40 -18.12
N LEU A 229 -10.01 19.15 -18.93
CA LEU A 229 -10.47 20.09 -19.95
C LEU A 229 -11.11 21.33 -19.34
N ASN A 230 -11.61 21.21 -18.09
CA ASN A 230 -12.13 22.30 -17.27
C ASN A 230 -11.04 23.02 -16.46
N GLY A 231 -9.78 22.66 -16.62
CA GLY A 231 -8.62 23.18 -15.89
C GLY A 231 -7.95 22.16 -14.98
N PHE A 232 -6.69 22.39 -14.69
CA PHE A 232 -5.93 21.58 -13.71
C PHE A 232 -6.28 22.01 -12.27
N GLY A 233 -6.01 21.16 -11.29
CA GLY A 233 -6.36 21.34 -9.88
C GLY A 233 -5.56 22.42 -9.12
N HIS A 234 -5.02 23.41 -9.82
CA HIS A 234 -4.38 24.60 -9.25
C HIS A 234 -5.34 25.78 -9.26
N ASN A 235 -5.15 26.74 -8.37
CA ASN A 235 -6.02 27.92 -8.26
C ASN A 235 -6.14 28.73 -9.57
N ASP A 236 -5.11 28.69 -10.41
CA ASP A 236 -5.09 29.34 -11.72
C ASP A 236 -5.58 28.45 -12.89
N GLY A 237 -6.00 27.21 -12.57
CA GLY A 237 -6.48 26.22 -13.55
C GLY A 237 -5.42 25.71 -14.53
N LYS A 238 -4.14 26.03 -14.33
CA LYS A 238 -3.06 25.71 -15.29
C LYS A 238 -2.21 24.55 -14.82
N PHE A 239 -1.58 23.86 -15.77
CA PHE A 239 -0.53 22.91 -15.47
C PHE A 239 0.77 23.65 -15.11
N HIS A 240 1.38 23.28 -13.98
CA HIS A 240 2.61 23.91 -13.51
C HIS A 240 3.83 23.08 -13.91
N PHE A 241 4.58 23.56 -14.92
CA PHE A 241 5.85 22.96 -15.33
C PHE A 241 6.97 23.18 -14.30
N ARG A 242 6.91 24.29 -13.57
CA ARG A 242 7.82 24.59 -12.47
C ARG A 242 7.21 24.16 -11.15
N HIS A 243 7.96 23.42 -10.36
CA HIS A 243 7.53 22.96 -9.04
C HIS A 243 8.48 23.43 -7.94
N GLY A 244 7.92 23.81 -6.78
CA GLY A 244 8.65 24.09 -5.54
C GLY A 244 8.89 22.80 -4.75
N TRP A 245 9.99 22.12 -5.03
CA TRP A 245 10.32 20.83 -4.38
C TRP A 245 10.54 20.95 -2.87
N ASP A 246 10.93 22.14 -2.39
CA ASP A 246 11.15 22.42 -0.96
C ASP A 246 9.87 22.28 -0.12
N GLU A 247 8.70 22.46 -0.75
CA GLU A 247 7.38 22.36 -0.11
C GLU A 247 6.95 20.90 0.14
N LEU A 248 7.56 19.95 -0.54
CA LEU A 248 7.15 18.53 -0.48
C LEU A 248 7.82 17.73 0.65
N LEU A 249 8.56 18.36 1.57
CA LEU A 249 9.24 17.69 2.70
C LEU A 249 10.19 16.53 2.30
N LEU A 250 10.56 16.41 1.03
CA LEU A 250 11.35 15.29 0.50
C LEU A 250 12.85 15.39 0.84
N GLY A 251 13.20 16.22 1.81
CA GLY A 251 14.58 16.52 2.18
C GLY A 251 15.22 17.47 1.16
N LYS A 252 16.43 17.94 1.46
CA LYS A 252 17.21 18.82 0.59
C LYS A 252 17.74 18.05 -0.62
N VAL A 253 16.87 17.73 -1.57
CA VAL A 253 17.29 17.24 -2.88
C VAL A 253 17.55 18.49 -3.72
N ASN A 254 18.80 18.72 -4.08
CA ASN A 254 19.19 19.82 -4.96
C ASN A 254 18.73 19.47 -6.40
N THR A 255 17.43 19.72 -6.68
CA THR A 255 16.80 19.47 -7.97
C THR A 255 16.42 20.79 -8.63
N SER A 256 16.49 20.82 -9.96
CA SER A 256 15.95 21.93 -10.75
C SER A 256 14.45 22.07 -10.50
N SER A 257 13.93 23.29 -10.46
CA SER A 257 12.48 23.53 -10.39
C SER A 257 11.76 23.19 -11.70
N PHE A 258 12.47 23.00 -12.80
CA PHE A 258 11.93 22.51 -14.08
C PHE A 258 12.36 21.06 -14.31
N PRO A 259 11.59 20.31 -15.14
CA PRO A 259 12.02 18.99 -15.60
C PRO A 259 13.40 19.06 -16.27
N ASP A 260 14.34 18.31 -15.71
CA ASP A 260 15.72 18.24 -16.19
C ASP A 260 16.28 16.85 -15.86
N HIS A 261 17.48 16.56 -16.38
CA HIS A 261 18.17 15.32 -16.03
C HIS A 261 18.72 15.41 -14.59
N VAL A 262 18.33 14.45 -13.76
CA VAL A 262 18.87 14.26 -12.43
C VAL A 262 19.66 12.96 -12.39
N ALA A 263 20.91 13.04 -11.94
CA ALA A 263 21.77 11.87 -11.84
C ALA A 263 21.16 10.78 -10.94
N ILE A 264 21.44 9.53 -11.26
CA ILE A 264 21.00 8.38 -10.48
C ILE A 264 21.53 8.51 -9.05
N THR A 265 20.66 8.36 -8.07
CA THR A 265 20.97 8.52 -6.64
C THR A 265 21.81 7.39 -6.05
N ASP A 266 21.81 6.24 -6.71
CA ASP A 266 22.59 5.06 -6.31
C ASP A 266 23.54 4.64 -7.46
N PRO A 267 24.58 5.44 -7.77
CA PRO A 267 25.52 5.11 -8.84
C PRO A 267 26.44 3.96 -8.43
N THR A 268 26.92 3.22 -9.41
CA THR A 268 27.99 2.24 -9.18
C THR A 268 29.29 2.92 -8.77
N THR A 269 30.10 2.24 -7.97
CA THR A 269 31.42 2.71 -7.51
C THR A 269 32.48 1.67 -7.89
N ALA A 270 33.76 2.03 -7.74
CA ALA A 270 34.87 1.08 -7.95
C ALA A 270 34.76 -0.17 -7.04
N LYS A 271 34.17 -0.02 -5.84
CA LYS A 271 33.97 -1.12 -4.88
C LYS A 271 32.65 -1.85 -5.09
N GLN A 272 31.63 -1.15 -5.60
CA GLN A 272 30.28 -1.68 -5.88
C GLN A 272 30.04 -1.55 -7.38
N ARG A 273 30.59 -2.48 -8.15
CA ARG A 273 30.63 -2.42 -9.61
C ARG A 273 29.27 -2.71 -10.27
N TRP A 274 28.35 -3.33 -9.52
CA TRP A 274 27.06 -3.77 -10.00
C TRP A 274 25.93 -2.94 -9.37
N ARG A 275 24.93 -2.70 -10.17
CA ARG A 275 23.64 -2.18 -9.70
C ARG A 275 22.59 -3.26 -9.84
N LEU A 276 21.96 -3.63 -8.72
CA LEU A 276 20.84 -4.54 -8.74
C LEU A 276 19.59 -3.81 -9.28
N VAL A 277 19.03 -4.34 -10.35
CA VAL A 277 17.73 -3.90 -10.88
C VAL A 277 16.74 -5.04 -10.63
N THR A 278 15.85 -4.83 -9.66
CA THR A 278 14.86 -5.84 -9.31
C THR A 278 13.68 -5.77 -10.27
N ALA A 279 13.31 -6.93 -10.84
CA ALA A 279 12.08 -7.10 -11.60
C ALA A 279 11.17 -8.07 -10.86
N PRO A 280 9.86 -7.76 -10.69
CA PRO A 280 8.94 -8.71 -10.06
C PRO A 280 8.78 -9.93 -10.95
N ALA A 281 8.68 -11.11 -10.32
CA ALA A 281 8.34 -12.35 -11.00
C ALA A 281 6.92 -12.23 -11.61
N ARG A 282 6.69 -12.91 -12.72
CA ARG A 282 5.44 -12.79 -13.48
C ARG A 282 4.23 -13.38 -12.74
N HIS A 283 4.45 -14.47 -12.00
CA HIS A 283 3.40 -15.26 -11.38
C HIS A 283 3.32 -15.08 -9.85
N PHE A 284 4.11 -14.16 -9.31
CA PHE A 284 4.01 -13.70 -7.92
C PHE A 284 3.63 -12.22 -7.89
N LEU A 285 2.90 -11.83 -6.86
CA LEU A 285 2.64 -10.43 -6.55
C LEU A 285 3.24 -10.13 -5.17
N ASN A 286 4.49 -9.63 -5.16
CA ASN A 286 5.33 -9.58 -3.97
C ASN A 286 5.46 -10.98 -3.35
N THR A 287 4.87 -11.23 -2.17
CA THR A 287 4.79 -12.58 -1.56
C THR A 287 3.42 -13.24 -1.73
N SER A 288 2.45 -12.59 -2.38
CA SER A 288 1.18 -13.24 -2.72
C SER A 288 1.42 -14.27 -3.84
N PHE A 289 0.76 -15.41 -3.73
CA PHE A 289 0.88 -16.58 -4.60
C PHE A 289 2.19 -17.38 -4.49
N THR A 290 3.10 -17.01 -3.58
CA THR A 290 4.32 -17.79 -3.32
C THR A 290 4.03 -19.17 -2.71
N GLU A 291 2.84 -19.34 -2.14
CA GLU A 291 2.34 -20.61 -1.60
C GLU A 291 1.48 -21.40 -2.62
N ALA A 292 1.15 -20.79 -3.78
CA ALA A 292 0.30 -21.42 -4.77
C ALA A 292 1.09 -22.43 -5.63
N PRO A 293 0.70 -23.72 -5.65
CA PRO A 293 1.44 -24.74 -6.43
C PRO A 293 1.54 -24.43 -7.93
N PHE A 294 0.55 -23.74 -8.48
CA PHE A 294 0.56 -23.33 -9.88
C PHE A 294 1.67 -22.29 -10.14
N SER A 295 1.74 -21.24 -9.33
CA SER A 295 2.74 -20.18 -9.46
C SER A 295 4.16 -20.71 -9.25
N LEU A 296 4.37 -21.55 -8.23
CA LEU A 296 5.65 -22.22 -7.96
C LEU A 296 6.15 -23.06 -9.14
N ARG A 297 5.24 -23.80 -9.81
CA ARG A 297 5.63 -24.60 -10.99
C ARG A 297 6.07 -23.73 -12.16
N LEU A 298 5.52 -22.52 -12.31
CA LEU A 298 5.84 -21.62 -13.42
C LEU A 298 7.11 -20.81 -13.15
N GLU A 299 7.28 -20.31 -11.93
CA GLU A 299 8.44 -19.50 -11.57
C GLU A 299 9.70 -20.32 -11.26
N LYS A 300 9.53 -21.55 -10.78
CA LYS A 300 10.62 -22.50 -10.44
C LYS A 300 11.56 -21.97 -9.36
N GLN A 301 12.49 -21.07 -9.72
CA GLN A 301 13.49 -20.49 -8.81
C GLN A 301 13.78 -19.03 -9.18
N PRO A 302 14.26 -18.21 -8.22
CA PRO A 302 14.75 -16.88 -8.53
C PRO A 302 15.94 -16.91 -9.46
N ASP A 303 15.93 -16.06 -10.48
CA ASP A 303 17.00 -15.96 -11.49
C ASP A 303 17.73 -14.63 -11.38
N LEU A 304 19.04 -14.65 -11.60
CA LEU A 304 19.89 -13.48 -11.76
C LEU A 304 20.41 -13.41 -13.18
N MET A 305 20.00 -12.38 -13.91
CA MET A 305 20.52 -12.11 -15.25
C MET A 305 21.78 -11.25 -15.14
N ILE A 306 22.89 -11.76 -15.63
CA ILE A 306 24.18 -11.09 -15.67
C ILE A 306 24.86 -11.35 -17.00
N HIS A 307 25.67 -10.43 -17.50
CA HIS A 307 26.39 -10.61 -18.74
C HIS A 307 27.43 -11.75 -18.62
N PRO A 308 27.60 -12.65 -19.61
CA PRO A 308 28.47 -13.81 -19.46
C PRO A 308 29.96 -13.52 -19.19
N LYS A 309 30.42 -12.30 -19.45
CA LYS A 309 31.81 -11.87 -19.15
C LYS A 309 31.96 -11.26 -17.74
N ASP A 310 30.91 -11.15 -17.00
CA ASP A 310 30.83 -10.60 -15.65
C ASP A 310 30.56 -11.72 -14.64
#